data_6a44f1df16b094b63d898deee41440ab
#
_entry.id   6a44f1df16b094b63d898deee41440ab
#
_cell.length_a   1.000
_cell.length_b   1.000
_cell.length_c   1.000
_cell.angle_alpha   90.00
_cell.angle_beta   90.00
_cell.angle_gamma   90.00
#
_symmetry.space_group_name_H-M   'P 1'
#
loop_
_entity.id
_entity.type
_entity.pdbx_description
1 polymer ?
#
loop_
_entity_poly.entity_id
_entity_poly.type
_entity_poly.pdbx_seq_one_letter_code
_entity_poly.pdbx_strand_id
1 'polypeptide(L)'
;MHALTEEALKARLSTRRVRVPEHAVIGATDDVEALAGRLPGPTMVKALVPLTDRARRGLVVRAADPGEAATAARAMLGSTVAGHRVDRVLVEELAPDGTEYYLAAGFDYAHGVPVLLFGPGGSGVEGRAAPRRIPFAMADPGGLAALPEPLRPVARALVEEFLDLRAKLVELNPVRVGPAGAIVLDAKAALDPDVPAPAGAVEVGVPDEADRRLRELARSLPGGTEVRFGRLDGTVGLISAGGGVLAIVHDALRRHGLRPANFSDVSGGSATTELLGAVAGEVLALRPEGILIVTGITSSISVTGFAEAMVAALAPLRDRPDDERPVIVARMAGPDEADAARIMGALPHCVAVGRDTAVDSAVALLADRIVARRGDGNPA
;
A
#
# COMPACT_ATOMS: atom_id res chain seq x y z
N MET A 1 -0.14 3.20 3.37
CA MET A 1 -1.19 2.26 3.84
C MET A 1 -1.16 2.25 5.35
N HIS A 2 -2.30 2.14 6.04
CA HIS A 2 -2.34 1.99 7.49
C HIS A 2 -2.68 0.54 7.86
N ALA A 3 -2.17 0.09 8.99
CA ALA A 3 -2.54 -1.18 9.60
C ALA A 3 -2.79 -0.98 11.09
N LEU A 4 -3.64 -1.81 11.70
CA LEU A 4 -3.69 -1.89 13.15
C LEU A 4 -2.57 -2.78 13.66
N THR A 5 -1.98 -2.38 14.80
CA THR A 5 -1.08 -3.27 15.54
C THR A 5 -1.86 -4.50 16.05
N GLU A 6 -1.14 -5.61 16.24
CA GLU A 6 -1.75 -6.84 16.79
C GLU A 6 -2.48 -6.58 18.09
N GLU A 7 -1.87 -5.82 19.00
CA GLU A 7 -2.46 -5.44 20.29
C GLU A 7 -3.76 -4.64 20.11
N ALA A 8 -3.75 -3.61 19.26
CA ALA A 8 -4.93 -2.78 19.04
C ALA A 8 -6.11 -3.61 18.46
N LEU A 9 -5.83 -4.52 17.53
CA LEU A 9 -6.87 -5.38 16.97
C LEU A 9 -7.37 -6.43 17.99
N LYS A 10 -6.48 -7.03 18.80
CA LYS A 10 -6.86 -7.94 19.89
C LYS A 10 -7.73 -7.25 20.94
N ALA A 11 -7.41 -6.01 21.31
CA ALA A 11 -8.23 -5.22 22.22
C ALA A 11 -9.67 -5.03 21.67
N ARG A 12 -9.81 -4.71 20.39
CA ARG A 12 -11.12 -4.59 19.73
C ARG A 12 -11.87 -5.93 19.70
N LEU A 13 -11.22 -7.00 19.33
CA LEU A 13 -11.81 -8.36 19.34
C LEU A 13 -12.28 -8.76 20.73
N SER A 14 -11.53 -8.42 21.78
CA SER A 14 -11.93 -8.67 23.17
C SER A 14 -13.25 -7.95 23.54
N THR A 15 -13.49 -6.74 23.06
CA THR A 15 -14.78 -6.05 23.27
C THR A 15 -15.96 -6.79 22.65
N ARG A 16 -15.69 -7.63 21.62
CA ARG A 16 -16.66 -8.51 20.97
C ARG A 16 -16.69 -9.93 21.56
N ARG A 17 -16.13 -10.09 22.77
CA ARG A 17 -16.07 -11.37 23.51
C ARG A 17 -15.28 -12.47 22.80
N VAL A 18 -14.34 -12.12 21.91
CA VAL A 18 -13.37 -13.05 21.35
C VAL A 18 -12.24 -13.22 22.34
N ARG A 19 -11.88 -14.46 22.65
CA ARG A 19 -10.74 -14.76 23.54
C ARG A 19 -9.43 -14.45 22.83
N VAL A 20 -8.56 -13.73 23.52
CA VAL A 20 -7.16 -13.50 23.18
C VAL A 20 -6.31 -13.89 24.40
N PRO A 21 -5.02 -14.20 24.26
CA PRO A 21 -4.14 -14.43 25.38
C PRO A 21 -4.08 -13.21 26.31
N GLU A 22 -3.95 -13.44 27.61
CA GLU A 22 -3.58 -12.35 28.53
C GLU A 22 -2.21 -11.82 28.12
N HIS A 23 -2.06 -10.51 28.13
CA HIS A 23 -0.86 -9.89 27.59
C HIS A 23 -0.51 -8.57 28.27
N ALA A 24 0.77 -8.20 28.14
CA ALA A 24 1.29 -6.89 28.48
C ALA A 24 2.02 -6.30 27.27
N VAL A 25 1.92 -4.98 27.10
CA VAL A 25 2.71 -4.24 26.11
C VAL A 25 3.84 -3.51 26.82
N ILE A 26 5.03 -3.64 26.29
CA ILE A 26 6.27 -3.06 26.84
C ILE A 26 6.84 -2.09 25.81
N GLY A 27 6.98 -0.82 26.19
CA GLY A 27 7.67 0.21 25.40
C GLY A 27 9.11 0.41 25.87
N ALA A 28 9.85 1.26 25.15
CA ALA A 28 11.26 1.48 25.39
C ALA A 28 11.58 2.15 26.75
N THR A 29 10.61 2.84 27.35
CA THR A 29 10.77 3.55 28.63
C THR A 29 10.15 2.82 29.82
N ASP A 30 9.55 1.66 29.59
CA ASP A 30 8.86 0.90 30.62
C ASP A 30 9.81 0.04 31.46
N ASP A 31 9.36 -0.31 32.66
CA ASP A 31 10.02 -1.33 33.48
C ASP A 31 9.72 -2.73 32.90
N VAL A 32 10.66 -3.20 32.08
CA VAL A 32 10.53 -4.46 31.33
C VAL A 32 10.34 -5.65 32.25
N GLU A 33 11.05 -5.70 33.39
CA GLU A 33 10.96 -6.78 34.37
C GLU A 33 9.61 -6.79 35.07
N ALA A 34 9.15 -5.64 35.53
CA ALA A 34 7.87 -5.54 36.21
C ALA A 34 6.70 -5.92 35.28
N LEU A 35 6.77 -5.52 34.02
CA LEU A 35 5.71 -5.84 33.05
C LEU A 35 5.76 -7.31 32.60
N ALA A 36 6.95 -7.85 32.32
CA ALA A 36 7.11 -9.26 32.01
C ALA A 36 6.69 -10.16 33.17
N GLY A 37 6.98 -9.74 34.42
CA GLY A 37 6.61 -10.44 35.63
C GLY A 37 5.11 -10.55 35.92
N ARG A 38 4.25 -9.82 35.21
CA ARG A 38 2.78 -9.96 35.29
C ARG A 38 2.28 -11.30 34.77
N LEU A 39 3.05 -11.94 33.89
CA LEU A 39 2.74 -13.22 33.26
C LEU A 39 3.74 -14.27 33.74
N PRO A 40 3.47 -14.96 34.85
CA PRO A 40 4.45 -15.81 35.53
C PRO A 40 4.79 -17.11 34.79
N GLY A 41 3.97 -17.52 33.82
CA GLY A 41 4.14 -18.74 33.03
C GLY A 41 4.97 -18.56 31.75
N PRO A 42 5.01 -19.58 30.91
CA PRO A 42 5.59 -19.46 29.59
C PRO A 42 4.83 -18.46 28.72
N THR A 43 5.59 -17.65 27.97
CA THR A 43 5.03 -16.56 27.17
C THR A 43 5.55 -16.56 25.74
N MET A 44 4.85 -15.83 24.86
CA MET A 44 5.33 -15.42 23.55
C MET A 44 5.66 -13.92 23.58
N VAL A 45 6.87 -13.59 23.16
CA VAL A 45 7.35 -12.20 23.05
C VAL A 45 7.35 -11.82 21.58
N LYS A 46 6.63 -10.76 21.22
CA LYS A 46 6.38 -10.39 19.82
C LYS A 46 6.65 -8.89 19.59
N ALA A 47 7.46 -8.55 18.60
CA ALA A 47 7.63 -7.16 18.19
C ALA A 47 6.34 -6.63 17.53
N LEU A 48 5.88 -5.48 17.97
CA LEU A 48 4.72 -4.77 17.39
C LEU A 48 5.15 -3.91 16.20
N VAL A 49 5.45 -4.58 15.09
CA VAL A 49 5.82 -3.95 13.82
C VAL A 49 4.92 -4.44 12.68
N PRO A 50 4.65 -3.62 11.67
CA PRO A 50 3.75 -3.98 10.56
C PRO A 50 4.46 -4.84 9.50
N LEU A 51 5.15 -5.91 9.94
CA LEU A 51 5.86 -6.85 9.09
C LEU A 51 5.14 -8.19 9.00
N THR A 52 5.25 -8.83 7.85
CA THR A 52 4.93 -10.24 7.65
C THR A 52 6.11 -11.11 8.07
N ASP A 53 5.89 -12.42 8.26
CA ASP A 53 6.93 -13.40 8.60
C ASP A 53 7.76 -13.03 9.84
N ARG A 54 7.15 -12.38 10.83
CA ARG A 54 7.82 -11.94 12.06
C ARG A 54 8.58 -13.06 12.74
N ALA A 55 8.02 -14.28 12.78
CA ALA A 55 8.68 -15.44 13.39
C ALA A 55 9.99 -15.82 12.69
N ARG A 56 10.01 -15.82 11.34
CA ARG A 56 11.23 -16.10 10.56
C ARG A 56 12.29 -15.01 10.70
N ARG A 57 11.88 -13.81 11.08
CA ARG A 57 12.78 -12.68 11.33
C ARG A 57 13.27 -12.58 12.77
N GLY A 58 12.95 -13.55 13.62
CA GLY A 58 13.31 -13.53 15.05
C GLY A 58 12.51 -12.52 15.89
N LEU A 59 11.40 -12.01 15.35
CA LEU A 59 10.53 -11.01 16.01
C LEU A 59 9.36 -11.66 16.79
N VAL A 60 9.36 -12.98 16.89
CA VAL A 60 8.45 -13.77 17.74
C VAL A 60 9.27 -14.84 18.43
N VAL A 61 9.37 -14.79 19.76
CA VAL A 61 10.21 -15.66 20.58
C VAL A 61 9.37 -16.25 21.71
N ARG A 62 9.55 -17.56 21.97
CA ARG A 62 8.99 -18.19 23.15
C ARG A 62 9.94 -17.99 24.32
N ALA A 63 9.41 -17.62 25.47
CA ALA A 63 10.12 -17.52 26.74
C ALA A 63 9.52 -18.50 27.74
N ALA A 64 10.34 -19.18 28.51
CA ALA A 64 9.91 -20.16 29.50
C ALA A 64 9.48 -19.50 30.82
N ASP A 65 10.04 -18.33 31.11
CA ASP A 65 9.80 -17.60 32.34
C ASP A 65 9.87 -16.06 32.09
N PRO A 66 9.52 -15.23 33.10
CA PRO A 66 9.57 -13.77 32.97
C PRO A 66 10.97 -13.20 32.69
N GLY A 67 12.03 -13.85 33.17
CA GLY A 67 13.41 -13.40 32.94
C GLY A 67 13.83 -13.55 31.49
N GLU A 68 13.50 -14.70 30.89
CA GLU A 68 13.68 -14.92 29.44
C GLU A 68 12.81 -13.95 28.62
N ALA A 69 11.57 -13.71 29.06
CA ALA A 69 10.66 -12.77 28.39
C ALA A 69 11.24 -11.34 28.42
N ALA A 70 11.75 -10.88 29.56
CA ALA A 70 12.39 -9.58 29.69
C ALA A 70 13.65 -9.47 28.80
N THR A 71 14.45 -10.53 28.75
CA THR A 71 15.66 -10.58 27.91
C THR A 71 15.29 -10.48 26.42
N ALA A 72 14.30 -11.25 25.96
CA ALA A 72 13.82 -11.21 24.58
C ALA A 72 13.21 -9.84 24.23
N ALA A 73 12.43 -9.24 25.12
CA ALA A 73 11.84 -7.92 24.93
C ALA A 73 12.91 -6.83 24.76
N ARG A 74 13.96 -6.84 25.61
CA ARG A 74 15.07 -5.89 25.47
C ARG A 74 15.86 -6.06 24.20
N ALA A 75 16.08 -7.29 23.76
CA ALA A 75 16.77 -7.56 22.50
C ALA A 75 16.00 -7.02 21.28
N MET A 76 14.67 -6.99 21.36
CA MET A 76 13.82 -6.45 20.28
C MET A 76 13.67 -4.94 20.34
N LEU A 77 13.47 -4.36 21.54
CA LEU A 77 13.23 -2.92 21.71
C LEU A 77 14.40 -2.08 21.18
N GLY A 78 14.08 -1.07 20.38
CA GLY A 78 15.06 -0.17 19.76
C GLY A 78 15.74 -0.74 18.52
N SER A 79 15.61 -2.05 18.22
CA SER A 79 16.15 -2.64 16.99
C SER A 79 15.40 -2.14 15.76
N THR A 80 16.05 -2.25 14.59
CA THR A 80 15.42 -1.90 13.29
C THR A 80 15.46 -3.11 12.38
N VAL A 81 14.29 -3.53 11.88
CA VAL A 81 14.15 -4.68 10.98
C VAL A 81 13.37 -4.27 9.75
N ALA A 82 13.95 -4.46 8.58
CA ALA A 82 13.38 -4.07 7.29
C ALA A 82 12.87 -2.61 7.26
N GLY A 83 13.64 -1.68 7.86
CA GLY A 83 13.30 -0.26 7.93
C GLY A 83 12.31 0.14 9.03
N HIS A 84 11.77 -0.81 9.79
CA HIS A 84 10.86 -0.55 10.90
C HIS A 84 11.58 -0.65 12.24
N ARG A 85 11.50 0.41 13.03
CA ARG A 85 11.98 0.42 14.41
C ARG A 85 10.98 -0.29 15.31
N VAL A 86 11.48 -1.11 16.22
CA VAL A 86 10.68 -1.79 17.24
C VAL A 86 10.57 -0.88 18.47
N ASP A 87 9.48 -0.14 18.57
CA ASP A 87 9.23 0.76 19.70
C ASP A 87 8.44 0.10 20.83
N ARG A 88 7.71 -0.98 20.51
CA ARG A 88 6.89 -1.73 21.48
C ARG A 88 6.95 -3.22 21.21
N VAL A 89 6.82 -3.99 22.28
CA VAL A 89 6.80 -5.46 22.28
C VAL A 89 5.56 -5.92 23.03
N LEU A 90 4.89 -6.95 22.51
CA LEU A 90 3.78 -7.66 23.14
C LEU A 90 4.35 -8.90 23.82
N VAL A 91 4.12 -9.04 25.11
CA VAL A 91 4.36 -10.29 25.86
C VAL A 91 3.00 -10.90 26.19
N GLU A 92 2.74 -12.12 25.80
CA GLU A 92 1.44 -12.78 26.00
C GLU A 92 1.62 -14.21 26.51
N GLU A 93 0.63 -14.68 27.26
CA GLU A 93 0.59 -16.06 27.72
C GLU A 93 0.68 -17.05 26.56
N LEU A 94 1.43 -18.13 26.77
CA LEU A 94 1.46 -19.24 25.84
C LEU A 94 0.10 -19.97 25.88
N ALA A 95 -0.65 -19.88 24.80
CA ALA A 95 -1.93 -20.55 24.69
C ALA A 95 -1.75 -22.09 24.70
N PRO A 96 -2.67 -22.85 25.33
CA PRO A 96 -2.67 -24.30 25.28
C PRO A 96 -2.68 -24.86 23.86
N ASP A 97 -2.21 -26.09 23.68
CA ASP A 97 -2.22 -26.77 22.39
C ASP A 97 -3.62 -26.96 21.84
N GLY A 98 -3.73 -27.00 20.52
CA GLY A 98 -5.00 -27.15 19.81
C GLY A 98 -4.81 -27.13 18.30
N THR A 99 -5.90 -27.26 17.59
CA THR A 99 -5.91 -27.17 16.13
C THR A 99 -5.90 -25.71 15.66
N GLU A 100 -4.99 -25.38 14.77
CA GLU A 100 -4.82 -24.02 14.24
C GLU A 100 -5.58 -23.82 12.95
N TYR A 101 -6.27 -22.70 12.89
CA TYR A 101 -7.07 -22.27 11.75
C TYR A 101 -6.67 -20.88 11.29
N TYR A 102 -6.83 -20.66 9.98
CA TYR A 102 -6.74 -19.37 9.31
C TYR A 102 -8.14 -18.82 9.09
N LEU A 103 -8.38 -17.58 9.49
CA LEU A 103 -9.59 -16.82 9.20
C LEU A 103 -9.18 -15.44 8.68
N ALA A 104 -9.77 -15.00 7.58
CA ALA A 104 -9.63 -13.61 7.14
C ALA A 104 -10.92 -13.10 6.48
N ALA A 105 -11.21 -11.83 6.64
CA ALA A 105 -12.25 -11.11 5.90
C ALA A 105 -11.59 -10.11 4.94
N GLY A 106 -12.02 -10.11 3.71
CA GLY A 106 -11.48 -9.26 2.64
C GLY A 106 -12.44 -9.18 1.46
N PHE A 107 -11.94 -8.72 0.32
CA PHE A 107 -12.71 -8.65 -0.92
C PHE A 107 -12.23 -9.68 -1.95
N ASP A 108 -13.17 -10.35 -2.60
CA ASP A 108 -12.93 -11.04 -3.85
C ASP A 108 -13.11 -10.04 -4.99
N TYR A 109 -12.01 -9.45 -5.44
CA TYR A 109 -12.02 -8.42 -6.47
C TYR A 109 -12.49 -8.95 -7.84
N ALA A 110 -12.37 -10.27 -8.10
CA ALA A 110 -12.84 -10.86 -9.35
C ALA A 110 -14.37 -10.89 -9.43
N HIS A 111 -15.04 -11.03 -8.29
CA HIS A 111 -16.49 -11.10 -8.21
C HIS A 111 -17.12 -9.85 -7.58
N GLY A 112 -16.31 -8.91 -7.07
CA GLY A 112 -16.79 -7.66 -6.44
C GLY A 112 -17.55 -7.87 -5.14
N VAL A 113 -17.27 -8.95 -4.39
CA VAL A 113 -18.00 -9.29 -3.17
C VAL A 113 -17.05 -9.44 -1.96
N PRO A 114 -17.51 -9.11 -0.74
CA PRO A 114 -16.76 -9.44 0.46
C PRO A 114 -16.78 -10.95 0.72
N VAL A 115 -15.65 -11.48 1.19
CA VAL A 115 -15.47 -12.91 1.44
C VAL A 115 -14.81 -13.15 2.79
N LEU A 116 -15.25 -14.20 3.46
CA LEU A 116 -14.55 -14.82 4.56
C LEU A 116 -13.68 -15.96 4.00
N LEU A 117 -12.40 -15.93 4.31
CA LEU A 117 -11.44 -16.97 3.99
C LEU A 117 -11.25 -17.88 5.20
N PHE A 118 -11.26 -19.18 4.97
CA PHE A 118 -11.12 -20.20 6.00
C PHE A 118 -10.23 -21.34 5.54
N GLY A 119 -9.30 -21.80 6.40
CA GLY A 119 -8.41 -22.90 6.12
C GLY A 119 -7.57 -23.33 7.31
N PRO A 120 -6.64 -24.27 7.11
CA PRO A 120 -5.62 -24.59 8.10
C PRO A 120 -4.77 -23.35 8.42
N GLY A 121 -4.50 -23.12 9.71
CA GLY A 121 -3.73 -21.98 10.21
C GLY A 121 -2.26 -22.30 10.50
N GLY A 122 -1.56 -21.31 11.05
CA GLY A 122 -0.17 -21.40 11.46
C GLY A 122 0.84 -20.93 10.42
N SER A 123 2.13 -21.16 10.69
CA SER A 123 3.23 -20.71 9.82
C SER A 123 3.19 -21.40 8.44
N GLY A 124 3.51 -20.66 7.37
CA GLY A 124 3.62 -21.21 6.01
C GLY A 124 2.28 -21.44 5.30
N VAL A 125 1.24 -20.72 5.66
CA VAL A 125 -0.09 -20.79 5.02
C VAL A 125 -0.01 -20.44 3.54
N GLU A 126 0.91 -19.56 3.14
CA GLU A 126 1.12 -19.09 1.77
C GLU A 126 1.52 -20.21 0.77
N GLY A 127 2.04 -21.34 1.26
CA GLY A 127 2.39 -22.51 0.45
C GLY A 127 1.39 -23.67 0.51
N ARG A 128 0.26 -23.50 1.20
CA ARG A 128 -0.76 -24.54 1.39
C ARG A 128 -1.90 -24.42 0.39
N ALA A 129 -2.84 -25.35 0.42
CA ALA A 129 -4.05 -25.32 -0.39
C ALA A 129 -4.80 -23.99 -0.17
N ALA A 130 -5.34 -23.43 -1.26
CA ALA A 130 -6.08 -22.18 -1.22
C ALA A 130 -7.20 -22.25 -0.15
N PRO A 131 -7.37 -21.20 0.67
CA PRO A 131 -8.42 -21.18 1.67
C PRO A 131 -9.80 -21.26 1.04
N ARG A 132 -10.73 -21.90 1.73
CA ARG A 132 -12.13 -21.91 1.34
C ARG A 132 -12.67 -20.48 1.37
N ARG A 133 -13.35 -20.08 0.31
CA ARG A 133 -14.00 -18.77 0.19
C ARG A 133 -15.47 -18.89 0.53
N ILE A 134 -15.94 -18.07 1.44
CA ILE A 134 -17.33 -18.00 1.87
C ILE A 134 -17.79 -16.55 1.63
N PRO A 135 -18.48 -16.28 0.50
CA PRO A 135 -19.07 -14.95 0.27
C PRO A 135 -20.06 -14.61 1.38
N PHE A 136 -20.11 -13.35 1.79
CA PHE A 136 -21.10 -12.86 2.73
C PHE A 136 -21.69 -11.53 2.25
N ALA A 137 -22.97 -11.32 2.57
CA ALA A 137 -23.59 -10.03 2.39
C ALA A 137 -23.22 -9.11 3.56
N MET A 138 -23.01 -7.83 3.29
CA MET A 138 -22.68 -6.85 4.34
C MET A 138 -23.79 -6.74 5.41
N ALA A 139 -25.03 -7.10 5.06
CA ALA A 139 -26.18 -7.08 5.97
C ALA A 139 -26.43 -8.42 6.67
N ASP A 140 -25.91 -9.55 6.13
CA ASP A 140 -26.13 -10.89 6.71
C ASP A 140 -24.92 -11.78 6.43
N PRO A 141 -24.10 -12.10 7.44
CA PRO A 141 -22.99 -13.03 7.34
C PRO A 141 -23.42 -14.50 7.33
N GLY A 142 -24.52 -14.86 6.67
CA GLY A 142 -25.16 -16.18 6.70
C GLY A 142 -24.29 -17.41 6.32
N GLY A 143 -23.11 -17.23 5.72
CA GLY A 143 -22.19 -18.31 5.38
C GLY A 143 -21.46 -18.95 6.58
N LEU A 144 -21.57 -18.38 7.78
CA LEU A 144 -20.81 -18.82 8.97
C LEU A 144 -21.21 -20.22 9.46
N ALA A 145 -22.41 -20.70 9.12
CA ALA A 145 -22.85 -22.05 9.48
C ALA A 145 -21.95 -23.17 8.88
N ALA A 146 -21.20 -22.86 7.82
CA ALA A 146 -20.26 -23.78 7.18
C ALA A 146 -18.94 -23.94 7.97
N LEU A 147 -18.69 -23.11 9.00
CA LEU A 147 -17.51 -23.19 9.85
C LEU A 147 -17.71 -24.16 11.01
N PRO A 148 -16.63 -24.76 11.54
CA PRO A 148 -16.66 -25.43 12.84
C PRO A 148 -17.29 -24.54 13.91
N GLU A 149 -18.11 -25.14 14.76
CA GLU A 149 -18.91 -24.41 15.75
C GLU A 149 -18.08 -23.46 16.63
N PRO A 150 -16.91 -23.82 17.19
CA PRO A 150 -16.12 -22.92 18.01
C PRO A 150 -15.56 -21.69 17.27
N LEU A 151 -15.48 -21.73 15.94
CA LEU A 151 -14.99 -20.62 15.12
C LEU A 151 -16.05 -19.62 14.74
N ARG A 152 -17.35 -19.96 14.81
CA ARG A 152 -18.44 -19.09 14.37
C ARG A 152 -18.50 -17.75 15.10
N PRO A 153 -18.36 -17.69 16.44
CA PRO A 153 -18.30 -16.40 17.16
C PRO A 153 -17.11 -15.55 16.72
N VAL A 154 -15.93 -16.18 16.54
CA VAL A 154 -14.71 -15.48 16.09
C VAL A 154 -14.89 -14.92 14.67
N ALA A 155 -15.45 -15.72 13.77
CA ALA A 155 -15.69 -15.31 12.39
C ALA A 155 -16.72 -14.17 12.30
N ARG A 156 -17.75 -14.18 13.16
CA ARG A 156 -18.71 -13.07 13.26
C ARG A 156 -18.00 -11.79 13.69
N ALA A 157 -17.24 -11.83 14.77
CA ALA A 157 -16.50 -10.68 15.27
C ALA A 157 -15.48 -10.17 14.23
N LEU A 158 -14.81 -11.07 13.50
CA LEU A 158 -13.91 -10.73 12.41
C LEU A 158 -14.62 -9.95 11.30
N VAL A 159 -15.79 -10.41 10.86
CA VAL A 159 -16.59 -9.72 9.83
C VAL A 159 -17.06 -8.36 10.32
N GLU A 160 -17.52 -8.27 11.57
CA GLU A 160 -17.93 -7.00 12.18
C GLU A 160 -16.75 -6.01 12.25
N GLU A 161 -15.55 -6.47 12.67
CA GLU A 161 -14.35 -5.62 12.66
C GLU A 161 -13.94 -5.18 11.25
N PHE A 162 -14.02 -6.07 10.27
CA PHE A 162 -13.77 -5.75 8.87
C PHE A 162 -14.67 -4.63 8.35
N LEU A 163 -15.95 -4.68 8.67
CA LEU A 163 -16.93 -3.67 8.27
C LEU A 163 -16.75 -2.36 9.03
N ASP A 164 -16.60 -2.39 10.36
CA ASP A 164 -16.46 -1.19 11.19
C ASP A 164 -15.18 -0.41 10.88
N LEU A 165 -14.09 -1.14 10.63
CA LEU A 165 -12.80 -0.56 10.25
C LEU A 165 -12.75 -0.11 8.79
N ARG A 166 -13.75 -0.47 7.98
CA ARG A 166 -13.69 -0.33 6.51
C ARG A 166 -12.36 -0.85 5.97
N ALA A 167 -11.96 -2.01 6.50
CA ALA A 167 -10.66 -2.57 6.19
C ALA A 167 -10.62 -3.17 4.79
N LYS A 168 -9.43 -3.23 4.19
CA LYS A 168 -9.17 -4.03 2.98
C LYS A 168 -9.01 -5.51 3.32
N LEU A 169 -8.46 -5.78 4.49
CA LEU A 169 -8.24 -7.12 5.01
C LEU A 169 -8.21 -7.08 6.53
N VAL A 170 -8.89 -8.03 7.17
CA VAL A 170 -8.65 -8.39 8.58
C VAL A 170 -8.31 -9.87 8.61
N GLU A 171 -7.18 -10.23 9.20
CA GLU A 171 -6.62 -11.58 9.23
C GLU A 171 -6.37 -12.01 10.67
N LEU A 172 -6.78 -13.24 10.99
CA LEU A 172 -6.51 -13.93 12.25
C LEU A 172 -5.77 -15.23 11.92
N ASN A 173 -4.48 -15.30 12.24
CA ASN A 173 -3.65 -16.44 11.88
C ASN A 173 -2.44 -16.64 12.83
N PRO A 174 -2.53 -17.64 13.74
CA PRO A 174 -3.62 -18.62 13.83
C PRO A 174 -4.75 -18.24 14.82
N VAL A 175 -5.92 -18.80 14.58
CA VAL A 175 -6.95 -19.02 15.58
C VAL A 175 -6.81 -20.46 16.06
N ARG A 176 -6.56 -20.67 17.33
CA ARG A 176 -6.38 -22.02 17.89
C ARG A 176 -7.67 -22.48 18.58
N VAL A 177 -8.10 -23.71 18.28
CA VAL A 177 -9.27 -24.35 18.89
C VAL A 177 -8.80 -25.50 19.74
N GLY A 178 -9.12 -25.42 21.03
CA GLY A 178 -8.86 -26.45 22.02
C GLY A 178 -10.10 -26.76 22.86
N PRO A 179 -9.99 -27.54 23.95
CA PRO A 179 -11.13 -27.89 24.82
C PRO A 179 -11.85 -26.66 25.43
N ALA A 180 -11.14 -25.57 25.63
CA ALA A 180 -11.68 -24.34 26.18
C ALA A 180 -12.29 -23.39 25.11
N GLY A 181 -12.44 -23.86 23.86
CA GLY A 181 -12.95 -23.07 22.74
C GLY A 181 -11.85 -22.44 21.88
N ALA A 182 -12.23 -21.44 21.09
CA ALA A 182 -11.31 -20.74 20.19
C ALA A 182 -10.61 -19.58 20.91
N ILE A 183 -9.32 -19.36 20.54
CA ILE A 183 -8.48 -18.26 21.00
C ILE A 183 -7.69 -17.70 19.83
N VAL A 184 -7.65 -16.37 19.69
CA VAL A 184 -6.93 -15.68 18.60
C VAL A 184 -5.50 -15.39 19.05
N LEU A 185 -4.52 -15.97 18.36
CA LEU A 185 -3.11 -15.84 18.73
C LEU A 185 -2.35 -14.75 17.95
N ASP A 186 -2.74 -14.49 16.72
CA ASP A 186 -2.20 -13.37 15.93
C ASP A 186 -3.33 -12.71 15.12
N ALA A 187 -3.27 -11.39 15.02
CA ALA A 187 -4.30 -10.59 14.40
C ALA A 187 -3.68 -9.42 13.64
N LYS A 188 -4.16 -9.18 12.41
CA LYS A 188 -3.67 -8.14 11.52
C LYS A 188 -4.81 -7.49 10.75
N ALA A 189 -4.80 -6.17 10.63
CA ALA A 189 -5.73 -5.45 9.78
C ALA A 189 -4.99 -4.47 8.85
N ALA A 190 -5.28 -4.58 7.56
CA ALA A 190 -4.87 -3.61 6.55
C ALA A 190 -6.06 -2.66 6.30
N LEU A 191 -5.85 -1.38 6.56
CA LEU A 191 -6.89 -0.36 6.49
C LEU A 191 -6.94 0.30 5.12
N ASP A 192 -8.08 0.81 4.75
CA ASP A 192 -8.21 1.67 3.58
C ASP A 192 -7.50 3.02 3.86
N PRO A 193 -6.57 3.46 3.01
CA PRO A 193 -5.87 4.73 3.19
C PRO A 193 -6.77 5.96 3.11
N ASP A 194 -7.95 5.82 2.51
CA ASP A 194 -8.91 6.92 2.31
C ASP A 194 -9.89 7.05 3.49
N VAL A 195 -9.78 6.16 4.48
CA VAL A 195 -10.55 6.22 5.74
C VAL A 195 -9.67 6.79 6.85
N PRO A 196 -10.21 7.67 7.73
CA PRO A 196 -9.48 8.13 8.90
C PRO A 196 -8.93 6.97 9.72
N ALA A 197 -7.64 7.01 10.03
CA ALA A 197 -6.98 5.95 10.77
C ALA A 197 -7.51 5.91 12.22
N PRO A 198 -7.98 4.75 12.71
CA PRO A 198 -8.42 4.60 14.09
C PRO A 198 -7.23 4.66 15.06
N ALA A 199 -7.53 4.83 16.36
CA ALA A 199 -6.51 4.72 17.40
C ALA A 199 -5.76 3.38 17.33
N GLY A 200 -4.45 3.40 17.49
CA GLY A 200 -3.59 2.22 17.36
C GLY A 200 -3.21 1.84 15.93
N ALA A 201 -3.63 2.62 14.95
CA ALA A 201 -3.16 2.43 13.57
C ALA A 201 -1.71 2.93 13.42
N VAL A 202 -0.94 2.19 12.63
CA VAL A 202 0.44 2.52 12.26
C VAL A 202 0.56 2.59 10.74
N GLU A 203 1.44 3.44 10.26
CA GLU A 203 1.73 3.51 8.83
C GLU A 203 2.58 2.31 8.41
N VAL A 204 2.17 1.64 7.31
CA VAL A 204 2.85 0.46 6.77
C VAL A 204 3.61 0.86 5.50
N GLY A 205 4.87 0.44 5.44
CA GLY A 205 5.80 0.78 4.36
C GLY A 205 6.68 1.97 4.74
N VAL A 206 7.74 2.17 3.98
CA VAL A 206 8.54 3.38 4.09
C VAL A 206 7.71 4.50 3.47
N PRO A 207 7.34 5.55 4.22
CA PRO A 207 6.62 6.67 3.65
C PRO A 207 7.43 7.26 2.49
N ASP A 208 6.84 7.34 1.31
CA ASP A 208 7.44 8.14 0.25
C ASP A 208 7.23 9.62 0.63
N GLU A 209 8.32 10.27 1.01
CA GLU A 209 8.26 11.68 1.41
C GLU A 209 7.72 12.58 0.29
N ALA A 210 7.94 12.21 -0.96
CA ALA A 210 7.38 12.94 -2.10
C ALA A 210 5.85 12.80 -2.12
N ASP A 211 5.31 11.59 -1.94
CA ASP A 211 3.86 11.37 -1.85
C ASP A 211 3.25 12.16 -0.70
N ARG A 212 3.90 12.16 0.48
CA ARG A 212 3.43 12.93 1.63
C ARG A 212 3.38 14.42 1.34
N ARG A 213 4.49 15.01 0.82
CA ARG A 213 4.55 16.44 0.47
C ARG A 213 3.49 16.82 -0.58
N LEU A 214 3.35 16.01 -1.62
CA LEU A 214 2.37 16.26 -2.67
C LEU A 214 0.93 16.20 -2.16
N ARG A 215 0.60 15.24 -1.29
CA ARG A 215 -0.73 15.16 -0.67
C ARG A 215 -1.01 16.30 0.31
N GLU A 216 -0.01 16.74 1.05
CA GLU A 216 -0.14 17.93 1.92
C GLU A 216 -0.40 19.18 1.08
N LEU A 217 0.35 19.37 -0.02
CA LEU A 217 0.11 20.45 -0.97
C LEU A 217 -1.30 20.36 -1.57
N ALA A 218 -1.71 19.21 -2.07
CA ALA A 218 -3.03 19.03 -2.66
C ALA A 218 -4.17 19.36 -1.69
N ARG A 219 -4.03 19.02 -0.40
CA ARG A 219 -5.02 19.39 0.64
C ARG A 219 -5.06 20.88 0.95
N SER A 220 -3.95 21.62 0.75
CA SER A 220 -3.88 23.06 0.98
C SER A 220 -4.46 23.89 -0.18
N LEU A 221 -4.62 23.25 -1.35
CA LEU A 221 -5.11 23.91 -2.54
C LEU A 221 -6.65 23.88 -2.63
N PRO A 222 -7.29 24.90 -3.22
CA PRO A 222 -8.72 24.89 -3.46
C PRO A 222 -9.14 23.76 -4.41
N GLY A 223 -10.31 23.16 -4.19
CA GLY A 223 -10.93 22.25 -5.14
C GLY A 223 -10.79 20.76 -4.84
N GLY A 224 -10.14 20.36 -3.74
CA GLY A 224 -10.12 18.98 -3.28
C GLY A 224 -9.42 18.01 -4.24
N THR A 225 -8.35 18.47 -4.89
CA THR A 225 -7.56 17.64 -5.82
C THR A 225 -6.87 16.51 -5.05
N GLU A 226 -6.99 15.32 -5.57
CA GLU A 226 -6.23 14.16 -5.06
C GLU A 226 -4.99 13.92 -5.90
N VAL A 227 -3.90 13.56 -5.22
CA VAL A 227 -2.66 13.16 -5.85
C VAL A 227 -2.14 11.89 -5.20
N ARG A 228 -1.59 11.01 -6.01
CA ARG A 228 -0.84 9.83 -5.57
C ARG A 228 0.50 9.82 -6.30
N PHE A 229 1.53 9.56 -5.56
CA PHE A 229 2.89 9.45 -6.10
C PHE A 229 3.63 8.30 -5.42
N GLY A 230 4.47 7.61 -6.16
CA GLY A 230 5.36 6.60 -5.59
C GLY A 230 6.55 6.36 -6.49
N ARG A 231 7.73 6.26 -5.90
CA ARG A 231 8.98 5.98 -6.62
C ARG A 231 9.05 4.50 -6.96
N LEU A 232 9.55 4.22 -8.15
CA LEU A 232 9.82 2.88 -8.64
C LEU A 232 11.27 2.85 -9.16
N ASP A 233 11.74 1.69 -9.60
CA ASP A 233 13.14 1.45 -9.96
C ASP A 233 13.42 1.49 -11.46
N GLY A 234 12.54 2.11 -12.25
CA GLY A 234 12.68 2.24 -13.69
C GLY A 234 13.33 3.55 -14.14
N THR A 235 13.28 3.79 -15.46
CA THR A 235 13.89 4.96 -16.12
C THR A 235 12.88 5.85 -16.85
N VAL A 236 11.58 5.51 -16.81
CA VAL A 236 10.54 6.30 -17.45
C VAL A 236 9.70 7.03 -16.39
N GLY A 237 9.76 8.35 -16.41
CA GLY A 237 8.91 9.19 -15.59
C GLY A 237 7.46 9.20 -16.08
N LEU A 238 6.50 9.09 -15.17
CA LEU A 238 5.06 9.13 -15.49
C LEU A 238 4.40 10.34 -14.86
N ILE A 239 3.61 11.06 -15.64
CA ILE A 239 2.67 12.08 -15.17
C ILE A 239 1.31 11.74 -15.77
N SER A 240 0.37 11.32 -14.93
CA SER A 240 -0.94 10.83 -15.37
C SER A 240 -2.05 11.64 -14.74
N ALA A 241 -3.09 11.88 -15.52
CA ALA A 241 -4.37 12.36 -15.04
C ALA A 241 -5.45 11.30 -15.29
N GLY A 242 -5.73 10.52 -14.25
CA GLY A 242 -6.72 9.43 -14.22
C GLY A 242 -6.12 8.06 -13.90
N GLY A 243 -6.52 7.49 -12.76
CA GLY A 243 -6.00 6.19 -12.27
C GLY A 243 -6.24 5.02 -13.21
N GLY A 244 -7.35 5.02 -13.94
CA GLY A 244 -7.65 3.96 -14.92
C GLY A 244 -6.66 3.94 -16.09
N VAL A 245 -6.26 5.10 -16.60
CA VAL A 245 -5.27 5.17 -17.69
C VAL A 245 -3.88 4.79 -17.19
N LEU A 246 -3.57 5.08 -15.95
CA LEU A 246 -2.29 4.71 -15.34
C LEU A 246 -2.07 3.19 -15.34
N ALA A 247 -3.10 2.39 -15.03
CA ALA A 247 -3.01 0.93 -15.09
C ALA A 247 -2.70 0.44 -16.52
N ILE A 248 -3.38 1.01 -17.53
CA ILE A 248 -3.12 0.68 -18.94
C ILE A 248 -1.70 1.06 -19.36
N VAL A 249 -1.21 2.21 -18.89
CA VAL A 249 0.16 2.68 -19.15
C VAL A 249 1.21 1.71 -18.59
N HIS A 250 1.03 1.23 -17.35
CA HIS A 250 1.95 0.27 -16.74
C HIS A 250 2.05 -1.03 -17.53
N ASP A 251 0.91 -1.55 -18.00
CA ASP A 251 0.88 -2.74 -18.84
C ASP A 251 1.55 -2.51 -20.21
N ALA A 252 1.32 -1.35 -20.81
CA ALA A 252 1.95 -0.97 -22.07
C ALA A 252 3.48 -0.84 -21.93
N LEU A 253 3.96 -0.15 -20.89
CA LEU A 253 5.40 -0.02 -20.62
C LEU A 253 6.07 -1.39 -20.53
N ARG A 254 5.48 -2.33 -19.79
CA ARG A 254 6.02 -3.70 -19.68
C ARG A 254 6.10 -4.42 -21.02
N ARG A 255 5.06 -4.30 -21.86
CA ARG A 255 5.06 -4.91 -23.20
C ARG A 255 6.17 -4.37 -24.10
N HIS A 256 6.51 -3.09 -23.95
CA HIS A 256 7.57 -2.44 -24.71
C HIS A 256 8.94 -2.47 -24.02
N GLY A 257 9.11 -3.29 -22.98
CA GLY A 257 10.40 -3.46 -22.29
C GLY A 257 10.85 -2.25 -21.47
N LEU A 258 9.96 -1.31 -21.22
CA LEU A 258 10.22 -0.13 -20.41
C LEU A 258 9.79 -0.33 -18.95
N ARG A 259 10.49 0.34 -18.02
CA ARG A 259 10.19 0.31 -16.60
C ARG A 259 9.91 1.71 -16.09
N PRO A 260 8.79 1.94 -15.38
CA PRO A 260 8.47 3.24 -14.81
C PRO A 260 9.40 3.57 -13.63
N ALA A 261 9.86 4.83 -13.56
CA ALA A 261 10.62 5.39 -12.44
C ALA A 261 9.72 5.82 -11.28
N ASN A 262 8.43 6.03 -11.57
CA ASN A 262 7.40 6.38 -10.61
C ASN A 262 6.04 5.97 -11.14
N PHE A 263 5.06 5.94 -10.26
CA PHE A 263 3.67 6.18 -10.64
C PHE A 263 3.26 7.57 -10.14
N SER A 264 2.42 8.26 -10.89
CA SER A 264 1.73 9.44 -10.41
C SER A 264 0.33 9.53 -11.01
N ASP A 265 -0.64 9.85 -10.19
CA ASP A 265 -2.00 10.14 -10.60
C ASP A 265 -2.43 11.46 -9.97
N VAL A 266 -2.82 12.39 -10.83
CA VAL A 266 -3.42 13.66 -10.41
C VAL A 266 -4.86 13.60 -10.86
N SER A 267 -5.76 13.27 -9.94
CA SER A 267 -7.19 13.16 -10.21
C SER A 267 -7.97 14.34 -9.64
N GLY A 268 -9.16 14.53 -10.19
CA GLY A 268 -10.00 15.67 -9.82
C GLY A 268 -9.94 16.83 -10.79
N GLY A 269 -11.08 17.52 -10.95
CA GLY A 269 -11.31 18.56 -11.96
C GLY A 269 -10.51 19.85 -11.81
N SER A 270 -9.58 19.91 -10.87
CA SER A 270 -8.85 21.15 -10.52
C SER A 270 -7.36 20.91 -10.25
N ALA A 271 -6.70 20.07 -11.07
CA ALA A 271 -5.25 19.99 -11.03
C ALA A 271 -4.64 21.38 -11.30
N THR A 272 -4.19 22.05 -10.24
CA THR A 272 -3.64 23.40 -10.34
C THR A 272 -2.24 23.35 -10.96
N THR A 273 -1.83 24.44 -11.60
CA THR A 273 -0.46 24.59 -12.12
C THR A 273 0.59 24.33 -11.03
N GLU A 274 0.30 24.74 -9.80
CA GLU A 274 1.19 24.54 -8.66
C GLU A 274 1.37 23.05 -8.32
N LEU A 275 0.29 22.27 -8.23
CA LEU A 275 0.36 20.85 -7.95
C LEU A 275 1.04 20.07 -9.08
N LEU A 276 0.69 20.37 -10.33
CA LEU A 276 1.32 19.75 -11.49
C LEU A 276 2.82 20.10 -11.58
N GLY A 277 3.18 21.33 -11.20
CA GLY A 277 4.56 21.77 -11.07
C GLY A 277 5.34 20.95 -10.03
N ALA A 278 4.73 20.73 -8.86
CA ALA A 278 5.33 19.91 -7.80
C ALA A 278 5.51 18.45 -8.23
N VAL A 279 4.50 17.85 -8.88
CA VAL A 279 4.59 16.47 -9.42
C VAL A 279 5.69 16.38 -10.48
N ALA A 280 5.75 17.32 -11.42
CA ALA A 280 6.80 17.34 -12.44
C ALA A 280 8.19 17.49 -11.82
N GLY A 281 8.33 18.31 -10.76
CA GLY A 281 9.57 18.46 -10.00
C GLY A 281 10.05 17.14 -9.39
N GLU A 282 9.16 16.37 -8.77
CA GLU A 282 9.49 15.04 -8.22
C GLU A 282 9.88 14.05 -9.34
N VAL A 283 9.19 14.07 -10.49
CA VAL A 283 9.54 13.24 -11.65
C VAL A 283 10.91 13.61 -12.19
N LEU A 284 11.20 14.88 -12.37
CA LEU A 284 12.50 15.37 -12.87
C LEU A 284 13.67 15.05 -11.93
N ALA A 285 13.41 14.99 -10.61
CA ALA A 285 14.41 14.61 -9.62
C ALA A 285 14.86 13.14 -9.75
N LEU A 286 14.06 12.28 -10.38
CA LEU A 286 14.39 10.88 -10.68
C LEU A 286 15.33 10.74 -11.88
N ARG A 287 15.62 11.83 -12.62
CA ARG A 287 16.45 11.86 -13.84
C ARG A 287 16.03 10.81 -14.88
N PRO A 288 14.76 10.79 -15.29
CA PRO A 288 14.28 9.80 -16.24
C PRO A 288 14.89 10.00 -17.62
N GLU A 289 15.10 8.90 -18.36
CA GLU A 289 15.49 8.94 -19.78
C GLU A 289 14.36 9.40 -20.68
N GLY A 290 13.13 9.07 -20.30
CA GLY A 290 11.90 9.49 -20.98
C GLY A 290 10.81 9.84 -20.00
N ILE A 291 9.90 10.73 -20.40
CA ILE A 291 8.71 11.11 -19.65
C ILE A 291 7.48 10.82 -20.50
N LEU A 292 6.55 10.06 -19.96
CA LEU A 292 5.22 9.89 -20.52
C LEU A 292 4.22 10.74 -19.75
N ILE A 293 3.58 11.67 -20.44
CA ILE A 293 2.49 12.49 -19.92
C ILE A 293 1.20 11.97 -20.54
N VAL A 294 0.22 11.56 -19.73
CA VAL A 294 -0.99 10.94 -20.24
C VAL A 294 -2.22 11.48 -19.52
N THR A 295 -3.19 11.95 -20.30
CA THR A 295 -4.54 12.21 -19.79
C THR A 295 -5.47 11.05 -20.19
N GLY A 296 -6.37 10.66 -19.29
CA GLY A 296 -7.55 9.87 -19.66
C GLY A 296 -8.45 10.68 -20.61
N ILE A 297 -9.35 10.02 -21.30
CA ILE A 297 -10.38 10.75 -22.07
C ILE A 297 -11.29 11.44 -21.07
N THR A 298 -11.20 12.77 -21.02
CA THR A 298 -12.07 13.60 -20.17
C THR A 298 -13.13 14.26 -21.04
N SER A 299 -14.34 14.36 -20.56
CA SER A 299 -15.44 15.07 -21.22
C SER A 299 -15.72 16.45 -20.62
N SER A 300 -15.18 16.71 -19.43
CA SER A 300 -15.55 17.86 -18.60
C SER A 300 -14.41 18.83 -18.33
N ILE A 301 -13.16 18.49 -18.70
CA ILE A 301 -11.98 19.32 -18.41
C ILE A 301 -11.24 19.54 -19.72
N SER A 302 -11.00 20.83 -20.06
CA SER A 302 -10.11 21.17 -21.16
C SER A 302 -8.68 20.74 -20.84
N VAL A 303 -8.08 19.99 -21.76
CA VAL A 303 -6.69 19.53 -21.59
C VAL A 303 -5.67 20.64 -21.91
N THR A 304 -6.14 21.79 -22.40
CA THR A 304 -5.28 22.93 -22.68
C THR A 304 -4.64 23.51 -21.43
N GLY A 305 -5.44 23.75 -20.37
CA GLY A 305 -4.89 24.21 -19.08
C GLY A 305 -3.90 23.23 -18.45
N PHE A 306 -4.13 21.92 -18.62
CA PHE A 306 -3.17 20.90 -18.19
C PHE A 306 -1.87 20.99 -18.99
N ALA A 307 -1.95 21.19 -20.32
CA ALA A 307 -0.78 21.34 -21.18
C ALA A 307 0.02 22.60 -20.83
N GLU A 308 -0.65 23.74 -20.59
CA GLU A 308 -0.01 24.99 -20.14
C GLU A 308 0.75 24.79 -18.82
N ALA A 309 0.11 24.15 -17.85
CA ALA A 309 0.74 23.84 -16.57
C ALA A 309 1.96 22.92 -16.74
N MET A 310 1.87 21.90 -17.60
CA MET A 310 2.99 21.01 -17.88
C MET A 310 4.16 21.73 -18.57
N VAL A 311 3.89 22.60 -19.55
CA VAL A 311 4.93 23.39 -20.19
C VAL A 311 5.63 24.33 -19.19
N ALA A 312 4.88 24.96 -18.30
CA ALA A 312 5.43 25.78 -17.22
C ALA A 312 6.27 24.94 -16.23
N ALA A 313 5.77 23.79 -15.81
CA ALA A 313 6.45 22.89 -14.89
C ALA A 313 7.74 22.29 -15.44
N LEU A 314 7.78 21.99 -16.73
CA LEU A 314 8.93 21.40 -17.42
C LEU A 314 9.84 22.45 -18.09
N ALA A 315 9.54 23.73 -17.92
CA ALA A 315 10.37 24.83 -18.44
C ALA A 315 11.87 24.72 -18.07
N PRO A 316 12.25 24.28 -16.86
CA PRO A 316 13.67 24.10 -16.52
C PRO A 316 14.44 23.12 -17.40
N LEU A 317 13.77 22.25 -18.16
CA LEU A 317 14.42 21.39 -19.15
C LEU A 317 15.05 22.18 -20.30
N ARG A 318 14.61 23.42 -20.58
CA ARG A 318 15.17 24.26 -21.65
C ARG A 318 16.61 24.66 -21.38
N ASP A 319 16.96 24.77 -20.09
CA ASP A 319 18.30 25.20 -19.64
C ASP A 319 19.28 24.01 -19.45
N ARG A 320 18.79 22.76 -19.55
CA ARG A 320 19.66 21.59 -19.48
C ARG A 320 20.39 21.34 -20.79
N PRO A 321 21.59 20.76 -20.74
CA PRO A 321 22.24 20.20 -21.93
C PRO A 321 21.34 19.23 -22.67
N ASP A 322 21.49 19.14 -23.99
CA ASP A 322 20.59 18.35 -24.83
C ASP A 322 20.59 16.86 -24.47
N ASP A 323 21.77 16.33 -24.12
CA ASP A 323 22.00 14.95 -23.68
C ASP A 323 21.40 14.64 -22.30
N GLU A 324 21.15 15.64 -21.47
CA GLU A 324 20.49 15.49 -20.16
C GLU A 324 18.95 15.66 -20.20
N ARG A 325 18.39 16.04 -21.33
CA ARG A 325 16.94 16.25 -21.47
C ARG A 325 16.24 14.94 -21.75
N PRO A 326 15.21 14.54 -20.98
CA PRO A 326 14.44 13.32 -21.30
C PRO A 326 13.69 13.47 -22.63
N VAL A 327 13.46 12.36 -23.30
CA VAL A 327 12.47 12.30 -24.39
C VAL A 327 11.08 12.42 -23.77
N ILE A 328 10.19 13.25 -24.35
CA ILE A 328 8.85 13.45 -23.84
C ILE A 328 7.82 13.00 -24.89
N VAL A 329 6.89 12.14 -24.48
CA VAL A 329 5.68 11.84 -25.22
C VAL A 329 4.48 12.27 -24.38
N ALA A 330 3.63 13.13 -24.94
CA ALA A 330 2.45 13.65 -24.29
C ALA A 330 1.19 13.20 -25.06
N ARG A 331 0.41 12.29 -24.46
CA ARG A 331 -0.89 11.92 -25.00
C ARG A 331 -1.98 12.74 -24.31
N MET A 332 -2.46 13.72 -25.03
CA MET A 332 -3.47 14.67 -24.56
C MET A 332 -4.83 14.29 -25.16
N ALA A 333 -5.72 13.68 -24.38
CA ALA A 333 -7.02 13.24 -24.87
C ALA A 333 -8.14 13.94 -24.08
N GLY A 334 -8.94 14.74 -24.76
CA GLY A 334 -10.02 15.51 -24.15
C GLY A 334 -10.49 16.67 -25.03
N PRO A 335 -11.33 17.57 -24.51
CA PRO A 335 -11.66 18.82 -25.18
C PRO A 335 -10.40 19.63 -25.49
N ASP A 336 -10.38 20.25 -26.66
CA ASP A 336 -9.30 21.13 -27.14
C ASP A 336 -7.92 20.44 -27.26
N GLU A 337 -7.89 19.12 -27.51
CA GLU A 337 -6.64 18.33 -27.57
C GLU A 337 -5.68 18.78 -28.66
N ALA A 338 -6.17 19.36 -29.77
CA ALA A 338 -5.30 19.93 -30.82
C ALA A 338 -4.49 21.13 -30.31
N ASP A 339 -5.11 22.01 -29.53
CA ASP A 339 -4.43 23.14 -28.91
C ASP A 339 -3.48 22.66 -27.82
N ALA A 340 -3.88 21.69 -27.01
CA ALA A 340 -3.02 21.09 -26.00
C ALA A 340 -1.77 20.45 -26.65
N ALA A 341 -1.93 19.74 -27.74
CA ALA A 341 -0.80 19.15 -28.48
C ALA A 341 0.15 20.21 -29.01
N ARG A 342 -0.38 21.32 -29.56
CA ARG A 342 0.41 22.44 -30.02
C ARG A 342 1.21 23.10 -28.86
N ILE A 343 0.57 23.27 -27.70
CA ILE A 343 1.22 23.84 -26.51
C ILE A 343 2.33 22.92 -26.03
N MET A 344 2.07 21.62 -25.90
CA MET A 344 3.09 20.64 -25.48
C MET A 344 4.26 20.56 -26.46
N GLY A 345 4.01 20.74 -27.75
CA GLY A 345 5.06 20.79 -28.77
C GLY A 345 6.06 21.94 -28.62
N ALA A 346 5.82 22.91 -27.75
CA ALA A 346 6.78 23.97 -27.41
C ALA A 346 7.88 23.49 -26.45
N LEU A 347 7.76 22.28 -25.86
CA LEU A 347 8.80 21.66 -25.04
C LEU A 347 9.86 21.00 -25.93
N PRO A 348 11.14 21.10 -25.59
CA PRO A 348 12.21 20.40 -26.31
C PRO A 348 12.00 18.89 -26.19
N HIS A 349 12.28 18.18 -27.29
CA HIS A 349 12.14 16.71 -27.40
C HIS A 349 10.75 16.15 -27.07
N CYS A 350 9.70 16.97 -27.12
CA CYS A 350 8.32 16.55 -26.89
C CYS A 350 7.60 16.22 -28.19
N VAL A 351 6.95 15.05 -28.22
CA VAL A 351 5.97 14.69 -29.23
C VAL A 351 4.62 14.59 -28.55
N ALA A 352 3.67 15.42 -29.00
CA ALA A 352 2.32 15.43 -28.49
C ALA A 352 1.38 14.74 -29.48
N VAL A 353 0.50 13.88 -28.95
CA VAL A 353 -0.51 13.11 -29.69
C VAL A 353 -1.87 13.25 -29.03
N GLY A 354 -2.94 13.06 -29.78
CA GLY A 354 -4.33 13.16 -29.32
C GLY A 354 -4.97 11.81 -29.02
N ARG A 355 -6.30 11.83 -28.89
CA ARG A 355 -7.14 10.66 -28.55
C ARG A 355 -7.06 9.54 -29.57
N ASP A 356 -6.81 9.83 -30.84
CA ASP A 356 -6.71 8.84 -31.91
C ASP A 356 -5.47 7.97 -31.78
N THR A 357 -4.51 8.36 -30.97
CA THR A 357 -3.34 7.55 -30.62
C THR A 357 -3.67 6.71 -29.40
N ALA A 358 -3.69 5.37 -29.55
CA ALA A 358 -3.85 4.47 -28.42
C ALA A 358 -2.73 4.67 -27.39
N VAL A 359 -3.00 4.38 -26.12
CA VAL A 359 -1.98 4.46 -25.05
C VAL A 359 -0.78 3.58 -25.38
N ASP A 360 -1.00 2.36 -25.87
CA ASP A 360 0.07 1.45 -26.27
C ASP A 360 0.95 2.03 -27.38
N SER A 361 0.34 2.70 -28.39
CA SER A 361 1.08 3.36 -29.47
C SER A 361 1.89 4.56 -28.96
N ALA A 362 1.37 5.30 -27.99
CA ALA A 362 2.13 6.41 -27.37
C ALA A 362 3.35 5.88 -26.57
N VAL A 363 3.20 4.75 -25.91
CA VAL A 363 4.31 4.08 -25.22
C VAL A 363 5.33 3.52 -26.21
N ALA A 364 4.89 2.90 -27.31
CA ALA A 364 5.78 2.44 -28.38
C ALA A 364 6.60 3.61 -28.95
N LEU A 365 5.95 4.72 -29.24
CA LEU A 365 6.63 5.95 -29.71
C LEU A 365 7.71 6.43 -28.72
N LEU A 366 7.41 6.38 -27.40
CA LEU A 366 8.39 6.75 -26.39
C LEU A 366 9.59 5.77 -26.39
N ALA A 367 9.32 4.46 -26.49
CA ALA A 367 10.34 3.43 -26.53
C ALA A 367 11.29 3.62 -27.72
N ASP A 368 10.74 3.80 -28.92
CA ASP A 368 11.50 4.02 -30.14
C ASP A 368 12.42 5.25 -30.03
N ARG A 369 11.91 6.32 -29.46
CA ARG A 369 12.70 7.56 -29.30
C ARG A 369 13.78 7.45 -28.22
N ILE A 370 13.54 6.70 -27.15
CA ILE A 370 14.57 6.40 -26.14
C ILE A 370 15.68 5.57 -26.78
N VAL A 371 15.34 4.55 -27.58
CA VAL A 371 16.32 3.70 -28.27
C VAL A 371 17.14 4.52 -29.30
N ALA A 372 16.49 5.32 -30.12
CA ALA A 372 17.16 6.20 -31.11
C ALA A 372 18.18 7.09 -30.40
N ARG A 373 17.79 7.71 -29.29
CA ARG A 373 18.70 8.59 -28.53
C ARG A 373 19.90 7.87 -27.92
N ARG A 374 19.70 6.64 -27.44
CA ARG A 374 20.82 5.81 -26.94
C ARG A 374 21.80 5.45 -28.06
N GLY A 375 21.28 5.26 -29.28
CA GLY A 375 22.10 4.97 -30.48
C GLY A 375 22.94 6.15 -30.94
N ASP A 376 22.40 7.37 -30.86
CA ASP A 376 23.11 8.60 -31.24
C ASP A 376 24.20 9.02 -30.23
N GLY A 377 24.17 8.50 -29.01
CA GLY A 377 25.12 8.82 -27.92
C GLY A 377 26.31 7.88 -27.77
N ASN A 378 26.49 6.90 -28.68
CA ASN A 378 27.64 5.98 -28.66
C ASN A 378 28.55 6.21 -29.90
N PRO A 379 29.55 7.08 -29.83
CA PRO A 379 30.63 7.09 -30.87
C PRO A 379 31.42 5.77 -30.73
N ALA A 380 31.52 5.05 -31.80
CA ALA A 380 32.30 3.81 -31.95
C ALA A 380 33.75 3.98 -31.51
#